data_1c861a12a31bfce2b7cba06a6f64b00a
#
_entry.id   1c861a12a31bfce2b7cba06a6f64b00a
#
_cell.length_a   1.000
_cell.length_b   1.000
_cell.length_c   1.000
_cell.angle_alpha   90.00
_cell.angle_beta   90.00
_cell.angle_gamma   90.00
#
_symmetry.space_group_name_H-M   'P 1'
#
loop_
_entity.id
_entity.type
_entity.pdbx_description
1 polymer ?
#
loop_
_entity_poly.entity_id
_entity_poly.type
_entity_poly.pdbx_seq_one_letter_code
_entity_poly.pdbx_strand_id
1 'polypeptide(L)'
;FLNAVASAEAVLSEDEKQEGVAVIDIGGGTTDVTVYEKNIIRHVGIVPMGGNVVNKDIRSYGILEKHVESLKTRYGGAVREKDQPDKFITTPGLSAKAPKEISCQNLAAIIEARMQDIIDFAVEEIKKSGYQNKLSAGVVLTGGGAQLRDLDALFKSYTGMDVRVAGPEAVLAADSPDEATGPDMSTAVGILAKAFAEDRPARSARPKASSPRPVSGSYDATEPK
;
A
#
# COMPACT_ATOMS: atom_id res chain seq x y z
N PHE A 1 3.35 -13.75 9.56
CA PHE A 1 2.49 -13.05 8.59
C PHE A 1 3.28 -12.71 7.34
N LEU A 2 2.62 -12.67 6.17
CA LEU A 2 3.21 -12.15 4.93
C LEU A 2 3.06 -10.64 4.91
N ASN A 3 4.14 -9.91 4.64
CA ASN A 3 4.15 -8.44 4.57
C ASN A 3 3.11 -7.92 3.56
N ALA A 4 3.08 -8.52 2.37
CA ALA A 4 2.13 -8.21 1.31
C ALA A 4 0.65 -8.29 1.75
N VAL A 5 0.31 -9.25 2.60
CA VAL A 5 -1.04 -9.40 3.15
C VAL A 5 -1.29 -8.39 4.26
N ALA A 6 -0.29 -8.14 5.11
CA ALA A 6 -0.43 -7.18 6.20
C ALA A 6 -0.65 -5.75 5.69
N SER A 7 0.13 -5.31 4.69
CA SER A 7 -0.06 -3.99 4.09
C SER A 7 -1.41 -3.88 3.38
N ALA A 8 -1.83 -4.92 2.65
CA ALA A 8 -3.13 -4.91 1.98
C ALA A 8 -4.31 -4.81 2.98
N GLU A 9 -4.27 -5.55 4.09
CA GLU A 9 -5.30 -5.45 5.14
C GLU A 9 -5.35 -4.08 5.80
N ALA A 10 -4.23 -3.36 5.86
CA ALA A 10 -4.16 -2.04 6.45
C ALA A 10 -4.71 -0.92 5.56
N VAL A 11 -4.69 -1.10 4.23
CA VAL A 11 -5.00 -0.03 3.27
C VAL A 11 -6.32 -0.23 2.54
N LEU A 12 -6.91 -1.44 2.58
CA LEU A 12 -8.12 -1.79 1.83
C LEU A 12 -9.37 -1.74 2.70
N SER A 13 -10.43 -1.20 2.14
CA SER A 13 -11.79 -1.39 2.66
C SER A 13 -12.34 -2.78 2.28
N GLU A 14 -13.37 -3.24 3.01
CA GLU A 14 -14.06 -4.50 2.71
C GLU A 14 -14.75 -4.46 1.32
N ASP A 15 -15.27 -3.30 0.92
CA ASP A 15 -15.91 -3.12 -0.38
C ASP A 15 -14.89 -3.28 -1.52
N GLU A 16 -13.68 -2.71 -1.40
CA GLU A 16 -12.62 -2.89 -2.40
C GLU A 16 -12.20 -4.35 -2.53
N LYS A 17 -12.04 -5.05 -1.41
CA LYS A 17 -11.73 -6.49 -1.40
C LYS A 17 -12.84 -7.32 -2.07
N GLN A 18 -14.11 -6.91 -1.88
CA GLN A 18 -15.26 -7.59 -2.49
C GLN A 18 -15.30 -7.38 -4.00
N GLU A 19 -15.13 -6.14 -4.46
CA GLU A 19 -15.27 -5.75 -5.87
C GLU A 19 -14.06 -6.11 -6.75
N GLY A 20 -12.93 -6.42 -6.11
CA GLY A 20 -11.68 -6.76 -6.78
C GLY A 20 -10.70 -5.59 -6.87
N VAL A 21 -9.53 -5.78 -6.26
CA VAL A 21 -8.49 -4.76 -6.13
C VAL A 21 -7.11 -5.42 -6.13
N ALA A 22 -6.10 -4.72 -6.67
CA ALA A 22 -4.71 -5.06 -6.46
C ALA A 22 -4.03 -4.03 -5.54
N VAL A 23 -3.27 -4.50 -4.57
CA VAL A 23 -2.37 -3.66 -3.76
C VAL A 23 -0.96 -3.85 -4.24
N ILE A 24 -0.24 -2.76 -4.44
CA ILE A 24 1.17 -2.72 -4.78
C ILE A 24 1.90 -1.96 -3.68
N ASP A 25 2.62 -2.69 -2.84
CA ASP A 25 3.43 -2.15 -1.75
C ASP A 25 4.87 -1.97 -2.22
N ILE A 26 5.25 -0.72 -2.51
CA ILE A 26 6.57 -0.38 -3.04
C ILE A 26 7.50 -0.06 -1.87
N GLY A 27 8.26 -1.06 -1.42
CA GLY A 27 9.26 -0.91 -0.39
C GLY A 27 10.61 -0.39 -0.92
N GLY A 28 11.64 -0.46 -0.07
CA GLY A 28 13.00 -0.11 -0.46
C GLY A 28 13.66 -1.17 -1.37
N GLY A 29 13.56 -2.45 -1.03
CA GLY A 29 14.21 -3.57 -1.74
C GLY A 29 13.27 -4.38 -2.61
N THR A 30 11.99 -4.45 -2.27
CA THR A 30 10.97 -5.24 -2.95
C THR A 30 9.73 -4.42 -3.23
N THR A 31 8.94 -4.90 -4.17
CA THR A 31 7.57 -4.46 -4.41
C THR A 31 6.67 -5.69 -4.29
N ASP A 32 5.76 -5.65 -3.34
CA ASP A 32 4.85 -6.73 -3.05
C ASP A 32 3.50 -6.46 -3.74
N VAL A 33 2.93 -7.48 -4.37
CA VAL A 33 1.65 -7.39 -5.08
C VAL A 33 0.67 -8.37 -4.49
N THR A 34 -0.50 -7.87 -4.05
CA THR A 34 -1.58 -8.71 -3.51
C THR A 34 -2.87 -8.43 -4.27
N VAL A 35 -3.53 -9.46 -4.77
CA VAL A 35 -4.79 -9.35 -5.51
C VAL A 35 -5.93 -9.95 -4.69
N TYR A 36 -6.99 -9.16 -4.48
CA TYR A 36 -8.25 -9.59 -3.86
C TYR A 36 -9.39 -9.62 -4.86
N GLU A 37 -10.30 -10.55 -4.71
CA GLU A 37 -11.61 -10.60 -5.38
C GLU A 37 -12.57 -11.42 -4.52
N LYS A 38 -13.75 -10.88 -4.23
CA LYS A 38 -14.77 -11.48 -3.35
C LYS A 38 -14.24 -11.78 -1.95
N ASN A 39 -13.51 -10.83 -1.37
CA ASN A 39 -12.87 -10.93 -0.05
C ASN A 39 -11.87 -12.10 0.07
N ILE A 40 -11.37 -12.62 -1.06
CA ILE A 40 -10.42 -13.74 -1.07
C ILE A 40 -9.13 -13.28 -1.74
N ILE A 41 -7.99 -13.58 -1.11
CA ILE A 41 -6.67 -13.39 -1.73
C ILE A 41 -6.56 -14.36 -2.90
N ARG A 42 -6.38 -13.82 -4.09
CA ARG A 42 -6.24 -14.59 -5.33
C ARG A 42 -4.80 -14.79 -5.74
N HIS A 43 -3.94 -13.82 -5.40
CA HIS A 43 -2.52 -13.88 -5.74
C HIS A 43 -1.71 -13.05 -4.76
N VAL A 44 -0.50 -13.52 -4.51
CA VAL A 44 0.56 -12.77 -3.85
C VAL A 44 1.83 -12.96 -4.67
N GLY A 45 2.42 -11.86 -5.12
CA GLY A 45 3.68 -11.85 -5.87
C GLY A 45 4.69 -10.90 -5.23
N ILE A 46 5.96 -11.16 -5.46
CA ILE A 46 7.07 -10.34 -4.95
C ILE A 46 7.99 -10.01 -6.11
N VAL A 47 8.12 -8.73 -6.39
CA VAL A 47 9.09 -8.19 -7.35
C VAL A 47 10.36 -7.80 -6.59
N PRO A 48 11.55 -8.33 -6.93
CA PRO A 48 12.80 -8.05 -6.22
C PRO A 48 13.40 -6.68 -6.59
N MET A 49 12.56 -5.66 -6.70
CA MET A 49 12.90 -4.28 -7.00
C MET A 49 12.04 -3.33 -6.19
N GLY A 50 12.60 -2.20 -5.77
CA GLY A 50 11.91 -1.15 -5.02
C GLY A 50 12.72 0.16 -5.09
N GLY A 51 12.46 1.11 -4.20
CA GLY A 51 13.06 2.44 -4.22
C GLY A 51 14.60 2.49 -4.22
N ASN A 52 15.26 1.44 -3.73
CA ASN A 52 16.74 1.36 -3.71
C ASN A 52 17.36 1.18 -5.11
N VAL A 53 16.61 0.63 -6.07
CA VAL A 53 17.10 0.53 -7.46
C VAL A 53 17.14 1.92 -8.09
N VAL A 54 16.14 2.76 -7.82
CA VAL A 54 16.12 4.18 -8.20
C VAL A 54 17.36 4.90 -7.63
N ASN A 55 17.70 4.63 -6.37
CA ASN A 55 18.88 5.22 -5.74
C ASN A 55 20.17 4.83 -6.46
N LYS A 56 20.30 3.59 -6.91
CA LYS A 56 21.48 3.12 -7.70
C LYS A 56 21.60 3.89 -9.00
N ASP A 57 20.48 4.14 -9.69
CA ASP A 57 20.48 4.88 -10.95
C ASP A 57 20.88 6.35 -10.71
N ILE A 58 20.32 7.02 -9.70
CA ILE A 58 20.70 8.40 -9.33
C ILE A 58 22.18 8.46 -8.96
N ARG A 59 22.69 7.48 -8.20
CA ARG A 59 24.10 7.41 -7.83
C ARG A 59 25.03 7.32 -9.04
N SER A 60 24.62 6.66 -10.12
CA SER A 60 25.42 6.52 -11.35
C SER A 60 25.78 7.87 -11.99
N TYR A 61 25.05 8.94 -11.66
CA TYR A 61 25.36 10.31 -12.07
C TYR A 61 26.48 10.97 -11.26
N GLY A 62 27.20 10.22 -10.43
CA GLY A 62 28.34 10.70 -9.67
C GLY A 62 27.97 11.43 -8.40
N ILE A 63 26.85 11.08 -7.79
CA ILE A 63 26.34 11.62 -6.52
C ILE A 63 26.80 10.74 -5.37
N LEU A 64 27.16 11.36 -4.25
CA LEU A 64 27.47 10.63 -3.03
C LEU A 64 26.22 9.92 -2.49
N GLU A 65 26.36 8.63 -2.13
CA GLU A 65 25.28 7.78 -1.64
C GLU A 65 24.44 8.43 -0.55
N LYS A 66 25.08 9.07 0.42
CA LYS A 66 24.40 9.75 1.55
C LYS A 66 23.45 10.89 1.13
N HIS A 67 23.54 11.38 -0.12
CA HIS A 67 22.70 12.46 -0.63
C HIS A 67 21.62 11.96 -1.59
N VAL A 68 21.74 10.73 -2.10
CA VAL A 68 20.84 10.18 -3.12
C VAL A 68 19.40 10.12 -2.65
N GLU A 69 19.15 9.54 -1.48
CA GLU A 69 17.78 9.42 -0.92
C GLU A 69 17.15 10.81 -0.71
N SER A 70 17.91 11.75 -0.15
CA SER A 70 17.45 13.13 0.03
C SER A 70 17.16 13.84 -1.29
N LEU A 71 17.92 13.58 -2.35
CA LEU A 71 17.62 14.11 -3.68
C LEU A 71 16.35 13.53 -4.26
N LYS A 72 16.20 12.21 -4.19
CA LYS A 72 14.99 11.51 -4.66
C LYS A 72 13.73 12.02 -3.96
N THR A 73 13.74 12.09 -2.63
CA THR A 73 12.55 12.44 -1.83
C THR A 73 12.19 13.92 -1.89
N ARG A 74 13.17 14.82 -1.95
CA ARG A 74 12.92 16.27 -1.93
C ARG A 74 12.67 16.87 -3.31
N TYR A 75 13.34 16.36 -4.33
CA TYR A 75 13.36 16.96 -5.66
C TYR A 75 12.93 16.02 -6.77
N GLY A 76 12.81 14.71 -6.47
CA GLY A 76 12.35 13.72 -7.40
C GLY A 76 10.84 13.81 -7.67
N GLY A 77 10.45 13.29 -8.81
CA GLY A 77 9.06 13.06 -9.21
C GLY A 77 9.02 11.91 -10.20
N ALA A 78 7.92 11.19 -10.24
CA ALA A 78 7.75 10.07 -11.16
C ALA A 78 7.40 10.52 -12.58
N VAL A 79 7.01 11.77 -12.76
CA VAL A 79 6.66 12.36 -14.06
C VAL A 79 7.60 13.52 -14.37
N ARG A 80 8.13 13.55 -15.60
CA ARG A 80 8.95 14.64 -16.10
C ARG A 80 8.06 15.79 -16.59
N GLU A 81 8.16 16.96 -15.94
CA GLU A 81 7.45 18.19 -16.30
C GLU A 81 8.15 18.91 -17.46
N LYS A 82 7.88 18.49 -18.71
CA LYS A 82 8.57 19.02 -19.92
C LYS A 82 8.27 20.49 -20.21
N ASP A 83 7.12 20.99 -19.76
CA ASP A 83 6.62 22.34 -20.07
C ASP A 83 7.06 23.38 -19.03
N GLN A 84 7.76 22.99 -17.96
CA GLN A 84 8.30 23.89 -16.95
C GLN A 84 9.79 24.18 -17.16
N PRO A 85 10.25 25.39 -16.78
CA PRO A 85 11.68 25.68 -16.79
C PRO A 85 12.45 24.71 -15.92
N ASP A 86 13.56 24.18 -16.45
CA ASP A 86 14.39 23.26 -15.70
C ASP A 86 15.05 23.96 -14.49
N LYS A 87 15.01 23.29 -13.35
CA LYS A 87 15.68 23.74 -12.12
C LYS A 87 16.93 22.90 -11.90
N PHE A 88 17.98 23.53 -11.44
CA PHE A 88 19.24 22.88 -11.15
C PHE A 88 19.49 22.82 -9.64
N ILE A 89 19.94 21.67 -9.17
CA ILE A 89 20.29 21.43 -7.77
C ILE A 89 21.77 21.21 -7.68
N THR A 90 22.44 21.94 -6.81
CA THR A 90 23.85 21.73 -6.51
C THR A 90 24.01 20.78 -5.34
N THR A 91 24.74 19.69 -5.53
CA THR A 91 25.02 18.68 -4.49
C THR A 91 26.54 18.41 -4.44
N PRO A 92 27.08 18.01 -3.28
CA PRO A 92 28.44 17.54 -3.21
C PRO A 92 28.66 16.32 -4.12
N GLY A 93 29.64 16.43 -5.04
CA GLY A 93 30.03 15.34 -5.93
C GLY A 93 30.93 14.30 -5.25
N LEU A 94 31.23 13.21 -5.96
CA LEU A 94 32.19 12.18 -5.51
C LEU A 94 33.59 12.73 -5.21
N SER A 95 33.98 13.78 -5.91
CA SER A 95 35.18 14.52 -5.59
C SER A 95 34.83 15.69 -4.67
N ALA A 96 35.46 15.75 -3.49
CA ALA A 96 35.25 16.83 -2.52
C ALA A 96 35.59 18.24 -3.06
N LYS A 97 36.16 18.32 -4.24
CA LYS A 97 36.63 19.58 -4.87
C LYS A 97 35.68 20.17 -5.91
N ALA A 98 34.65 19.43 -6.35
CA ALA A 98 33.72 19.91 -7.36
C ALA A 98 32.26 19.58 -7.00
N PRO A 99 31.44 20.61 -6.75
CA PRO A 99 29.98 20.41 -6.63
C PRO A 99 29.43 19.87 -7.94
N LYS A 100 28.41 19.04 -7.86
CA LYS A 100 27.70 18.49 -9.00
C LYS A 100 26.37 19.22 -9.16
N GLU A 101 26.10 19.72 -10.35
CA GLU A 101 24.77 20.23 -10.71
C GLU A 101 23.95 19.14 -11.37
N ILE A 102 22.70 19.02 -10.95
CA ILE A 102 21.72 18.07 -11.46
C ILE A 102 20.49 18.83 -11.88
N SER A 103 20.07 18.62 -13.10
CA SER A 103 18.79 19.06 -13.62
C SER A 103 17.65 18.27 -12.95
N CYS A 104 16.62 18.95 -12.43
CA CYS A 104 15.43 18.30 -11.88
C CYS A 104 14.69 17.50 -12.95
N GLN A 105 14.68 17.97 -14.20
CA GLN A 105 14.07 17.24 -15.31
C GLN A 105 14.84 15.93 -15.61
N ASN A 106 16.17 15.95 -15.55
CA ASN A 106 16.96 14.73 -15.72
C ASN A 106 16.77 13.76 -14.54
N LEU A 107 16.69 14.29 -13.32
CA LEU A 107 16.39 13.49 -12.13
C LEU A 107 15.03 12.80 -12.26
N ALA A 108 13.99 13.54 -12.66
CA ALA A 108 12.67 13.00 -12.90
C ALA A 108 12.68 11.95 -14.02
N ALA A 109 13.40 12.18 -15.12
CA ALA A 109 13.49 11.20 -16.20
C ALA A 109 14.13 9.87 -15.78
N ILE A 110 15.16 9.91 -14.91
CA ILE A 110 15.78 8.70 -14.34
C ILE A 110 14.78 7.95 -13.47
N ILE A 111 14.08 8.68 -12.60
CA ILE A 111 13.09 8.11 -11.68
C ILE A 111 11.94 7.52 -12.46
N GLU A 112 11.38 8.28 -13.43
CA GLU A 112 10.28 7.85 -14.29
C GLU A 112 10.61 6.52 -14.99
N ALA A 113 11.75 6.42 -15.65
CA ALA A 113 12.17 5.22 -16.34
C ALA A 113 12.25 4.00 -15.41
N ARG A 114 12.82 4.16 -14.21
CA ARG A 114 12.93 3.06 -13.24
C ARG A 114 11.58 2.71 -12.62
N MET A 115 10.72 3.69 -12.38
CA MET A 115 9.38 3.42 -11.88
C MET A 115 8.52 2.71 -12.91
N GLN A 116 8.68 2.99 -14.22
CA GLN A 116 8.03 2.23 -15.29
C GLN A 116 8.45 0.74 -15.25
N ASP A 117 9.74 0.44 -15.07
CA ASP A 117 10.19 -0.96 -14.92
C ASP A 117 9.50 -1.65 -13.71
N ILE A 118 9.41 -0.97 -12.56
CA ILE A 118 8.76 -1.53 -11.37
C ILE A 118 7.27 -1.75 -11.64
N ILE A 119 6.61 -0.80 -12.29
CA ILE A 119 5.19 -0.90 -12.68
C ILE A 119 4.98 -2.08 -13.62
N ASP A 120 5.83 -2.26 -14.63
CA ASP A 120 5.72 -3.37 -15.58
C ASP A 120 5.78 -4.73 -14.86
N PHE A 121 6.74 -4.92 -13.96
CA PHE A 121 6.81 -6.15 -13.18
C PHE A 121 5.62 -6.34 -12.24
N ALA A 122 5.13 -5.27 -11.61
CA ALA A 122 3.94 -5.35 -10.76
C ALA A 122 2.68 -5.71 -11.57
N VAL A 123 2.51 -5.10 -12.75
CA VAL A 123 1.41 -5.43 -13.67
C VAL A 123 1.54 -6.86 -14.19
N GLU A 124 2.75 -7.36 -14.42
CA GLU A 124 2.96 -8.76 -14.79
C GLU A 124 2.51 -9.71 -13.68
N GLU A 125 2.79 -9.40 -12.40
CA GLU A 125 2.26 -10.17 -11.27
C GLU A 125 0.73 -10.14 -11.22
N ILE A 126 0.10 -8.98 -11.48
CA ILE A 126 -1.36 -8.88 -11.60
C ILE A 126 -1.87 -9.79 -12.76
N LYS A 127 -1.21 -9.82 -13.91
CA LYS A 127 -1.57 -10.69 -15.03
C LYS A 127 -1.45 -12.17 -14.68
N LYS A 128 -0.39 -12.57 -13.98
CA LYS A 128 -0.19 -13.95 -13.48
C LYS A 128 -1.31 -14.42 -12.56
N SER A 129 -1.96 -13.50 -11.84
CA SER A 129 -3.13 -13.82 -11.02
C SER A 129 -4.31 -14.36 -11.83
N GLY A 130 -4.44 -13.98 -13.11
CA GLY A 130 -5.62 -14.24 -13.95
C GLY A 130 -6.83 -13.35 -13.61
N TYR A 131 -6.69 -12.38 -12.72
CA TYR A 131 -7.77 -11.50 -12.26
C TYR A 131 -7.68 -10.06 -12.76
N GLN A 132 -6.77 -9.76 -13.67
CA GLN A 132 -6.54 -8.40 -14.19
C GLN A 132 -7.82 -7.69 -14.69
N ASN A 133 -8.78 -8.43 -15.25
CA ASN A 133 -10.04 -7.89 -15.76
C ASN A 133 -11.18 -7.88 -14.72
N LYS A 134 -10.87 -8.15 -13.46
CA LYS A 134 -11.81 -8.21 -12.34
C LYS A 134 -11.44 -7.25 -11.20
N LEU A 135 -10.61 -6.27 -11.49
CA LEU A 135 -10.17 -5.26 -10.53
C LEU A 135 -11.04 -4.01 -10.67
N SER A 136 -12.32 -4.12 -10.31
CA SER A 136 -13.28 -3.01 -10.44
C SER A 136 -12.92 -1.83 -9.52
N ALA A 137 -12.28 -2.10 -8.39
CA ALA A 137 -11.75 -1.08 -7.48
C ALA A 137 -10.33 -0.59 -7.87
N GLY A 138 -9.78 -1.09 -8.98
CA GLY A 138 -8.48 -0.63 -9.49
C GLY A 138 -7.28 -1.12 -8.70
N VAL A 139 -6.31 -0.21 -8.53
CA VAL A 139 -5.03 -0.47 -7.88
C VAL A 139 -4.82 0.49 -6.70
N VAL A 140 -4.31 -0.03 -5.60
CA VAL A 140 -3.90 0.77 -4.44
C VAL A 140 -2.38 0.69 -4.31
N LEU A 141 -1.72 1.85 -4.37
CA LEU A 141 -0.29 1.98 -4.13
C LEU A 141 -0.04 2.28 -2.64
N THR A 142 0.90 1.60 -2.05
CA THR A 142 1.33 1.82 -0.67
C THR A 142 2.84 1.57 -0.52
N GLY A 143 3.36 1.67 0.69
CA GLY A 143 4.80 1.61 0.95
C GLY A 143 5.52 2.93 0.75
N GLY A 144 6.77 3.01 1.21
CA GLY A 144 7.57 4.23 1.15
C GLY A 144 7.79 4.76 -0.28
N GLY A 145 7.85 3.86 -1.27
CA GLY A 145 7.97 4.22 -2.69
C GLY A 145 6.73 4.89 -3.25
N ALA A 146 5.55 4.60 -2.70
CA ALA A 146 4.29 5.22 -3.14
C ALA A 146 4.18 6.72 -2.78
N GLN A 147 5.02 7.21 -1.86
CA GLN A 147 5.12 8.64 -1.52
C GLN A 147 5.87 9.47 -2.57
N LEU A 148 6.42 8.83 -3.61
CA LEU A 148 7.09 9.55 -4.67
C LEU A 148 6.06 10.44 -5.41
N ARG A 149 6.40 11.71 -5.56
CA ARG A 149 5.51 12.70 -6.19
C ARG A 149 5.10 12.23 -7.59
N ASP A 150 3.82 12.37 -7.92
CA ASP A 150 3.20 12.06 -9.20
C ASP A 150 3.29 10.57 -9.63
N LEU A 151 3.53 9.65 -8.69
CA LEU A 151 3.62 8.22 -9.02
C LEU A 151 2.26 7.65 -9.43
N ASP A 152 1.18 8.08 -8.80
CA ASP A 152 -0.19 7.74 -9.18
C ASP A 152 -0.52 8.20 -10.60
N ALA A 153 -0.14 9.43 -10.94
CA ALA A 153 -0.30 9.98 -12.28
C ALA A 153 0.49 9.18 -13.32
N LEU A 154 1.74 8.82 -13.02
CA LEU A 154 2.55 7.95 -13.87
C LEU A 154 1.86 6.59 -14.05
N PHE A 155 1.47 5.95 -12.95
CA PHE A 155 0.84 4.63 -12.99
C PHE A 155 -0.43 4.65 -13.85
N LYS A 156 -1.32 5.62 -13.61
CA LYS A 156 -2.56 5.77 -14.37
C LYS A 156 -2.31 6.02 -15.86
N SER A 157 -1.41 6.94 -16.19
CA SER A 157 -1.12 7.28 -17.59
C SER A 157 -0.44 6.13 -18.34
N TYR A 158 0.40 5.35 -17.64
CA TYR A 158 1.18 4.27 -18.23
C TYR A 158 0.37 2.98 -18.41
N THR A 159 -0.49 2.65 -17.43
CA THR A 159 -1.25 1.39 -17.43
C THR A 159 -2.71 1.52 -17.87
N GLY A 160 -3.29 2.72 -17.78
CA GLY A 160 -4.71 2.97 -17.99
C GLY A 160 -5.60 2.47 -16.84
N MET A 161 -5.05 1.94 -15.76
CA MET A 161 -5.79 1.46 -14.60
C MET A 161 -6.11 2.61 -13.63
N ASP A 162 -7.27 2.56 -12.99
CA ASP A 162 -7.55 3.47 -11.88
C ASP A 162 -6.66 3.15 -10.69
N VAL A 163 -6.13 4.20 -10.05
CA VAL A 163 -5.15 4.08 -8.99
C VAL A 163 -5.36 5.12 -7.90
N ARG A 164 -5.09 4.74 -6.66
CA ARG A 164 -4.97 5.65 -5.52
C ARG A 164 -3.76 5.29 -4.67
N VAL A 165 -3.21 6.26 -3.96
CA VAL A 165 -2.21 6.04 -2.91
C VAL A 165 -2.93 5.97 -1.57
N ALA A 166 -2.52 5.05 -0.71
CA ALA A 166 -3.10 4.88 0.62
C ALA A 166 -2.06 4.55 1.68
N GLY A 167 -2.29 5.09 2.87
CA GLY A 167 -1.72 4.63 4.12
C GLY A 167 -2.62 3.64 4.84
N PRO A 168 -2.35 3.32 6.11
CA PRO A 168 -3.04 2.28 6.86
C PRO A 168 -4.37 2.75 7.50
N GLU A 169 -5.11 3.63 6.83
CA GLU A 169 -6.32 4.26 7.37
C GLU A 169 -7.43 3.26 7.72
N ALA A 170 -7.45 2.10 7.05
CA ALA A 170 -8.47 1.08 7.28
C ALA A 170 -8.44 0.48 8.70
N VAL A 171 -7.31 0.57 9.38
CA VAL A 171 -7.09 -0.06 10.70
C VAL A 171 -6.68 0.92 11.80
N LEU A 172 -6.43 2.19 11.47
CA LEU A 172 -6.06 3.22 12.44
C LEU A 172 -7.29 3.81 13.13
N ALA A 173 -7.12 4.18 14.40
CA ALA A 173 -8.09 4.99 15.12
C ALA A 173 -7.98 6.48 14.71
N ALA A 174 -9.06 7.24 14.90
CA ALA A 174 -9.10 8.65 14.51
C ALA A 174 -8.10 9.54 15.27
N ASP A 175 -7.60 9.09 16.42
CA ASP A 175 -6.63 9.77 17.27
C ASP A 175 -5.21 9.21 17.15
N SER A 176 -4.97 8.39 16.11
CA SER A 176 -3.64 7.86 15.83
C SER A 176 -2.66 8.99 15.47
N PRO A 177 -1.38 8.87 15.86
CA PRO A 177 -0.38 9.89 15.54
C PRO A 177 -0.14 9.98 14.03
N ASP A 178 0.10 11.21 13.54
CA ASP A 178 0.30 11.49 12.11
C ASP A 178 1.44 10.64 11.50
N GLU A 179 2.48 10.33 12.28
CA GLU A 179 3.60 9.50 11.86
C GLU A 179 3.20 8.06 11.50
N ALA A 180 2.05 7.60 11.99
CA ALA A 180 1.53 6.26 11.69
C ALA A 180 0.66 6.21 10.43
N THR A 181 0.27 7.36 9.87
CA THR A 181 -0.71 7.43 8.77
C THR A 181 -0.10 7.29 7.38
N GLY A 182 1.22 7.44 7.27
CA GLY A 182 1.93 7.38 5.99
C GLY A 182 1.87 6.00 5.32
N PRO A 183 1.92 5.95 3.98
CA PRO A 183 1.99 4.69 3.23
C PRO A 183 3.15 3.77 3.63
N ASP A 184 4.28 4.33 4.07
CA ASP A 184 5.45 3.60 4.56
C ASP A 184 5.21 2.84 5.86
N MET A 185 4.12 3.16 6.58
CA MET A 185 3.74 2.48 7.82
C MET A 185 2.74 1.34 7.61
N SER A 186 2.21 1.18 6.40
CA SER A 186 1.12 0.22 6.12
C SER A 186 1.42 -1.21 6.54
N THR A 187 2.60 -1.73 6.24
CA THR A 187 3.00 -3.09 6.64
C THR A 187 3.13 -3.21 8.16
N ALA A 188 3.78 -2.24 8.83
CA ALA A 188 4.00 -2.29 10.26
C ALA A 188 2.67 -2.20 11.03
N VAL A 189 1.82 -1.27 10.65
CA VAL A 189 0.49 -1.08 11.26
C VAL A 189 -0.41 -2.30 10.98
N GLY A 190 -0.37 -2.85 9.76
CA GLY A 190 -1.13 -4.05 9.41
C GLY A 190 -0.73 -5.29 10.22
N ILE A 191 0.58 -5.49 10.47
CA ILE A 191 1.07 -6.57 11.36
C ILE A 191 0.57 -6.37 12.79
N LEU A 192 0.67 -5.15 13.31
CA LEU A 192 0.19 -4.84 14.67
C LEU A 192 -1.31 -5.05 14.81
N ALA A 193 -2.11 -4.55 13.87
CA ALA A 193 -3.56 -4.71 13.87
C ALA A 193 -3.95 -6.21 13.87
N LYS A 194 -3.26 -7.02 13.08
CA LYS A 194 -3.50 -8.47 13.01
C LYS A 194 -3.09 -9.18 14.29
N ALA A 195 -1.94 -8.83 14.89
CA ALA A 195 -1.51 -9.37 16.16
C ALA A 195 -2.51 -9.07 17.28
N PHE A 196 -3.01 -7.84 17.37
CA PHE A 196 -4.06 -7.48 18.34
C PHE A 196 -5.41 -8.17 18.10
N ALA A 197 -5.75 -8.45 16.84
CA ALA A 197 -6.97 -9.18 16.50
C ALA A 197 -6.90 -10.65 16.96
N GLU A 198 -5.74 -11.28 16.87
CA GLU A 198 -5.52 -12.67 17.30
C GLU A 198 -5.40 -12.80 18.81
N ASP A 199 -4.85 -11.81 19.50
CA ASP A 199 -4.69 -11.81 20.97
C ASP A 199 -6.00 -11.45 21.72
N ARG A 200 -7.06 -11.08 21.01
CA ARG A 200 -8.37 -10.90 21.64
C ARG A 200 -8.87 -12.27 22.08
N PRO A 201 -9.03 -12.52 23.42
CA PRO A 201 -9.65 -13.73 23.90
C PRO A 201 -11.01 -13.85 23.24
N ALA A 202 -11.31 -15.04 22.66
CA ALA A 202 -12.58 -15.31 22.03
C ALA A 202 -13.68 -14.79 22.96
N ARG A 203 -14.40 -13.75 22.54
CA ARG A 203 -15.50 -13.17 23.34
C ARG A 203 -16.39 -14.34 23.69
N SER A 204 -16.37 -14.78 24.95
CA SER A 204 -17.22 -15.83 25.47
C SER A 204 -18.61 -15.56 24.96
N ALA A 205 -19.14 -16.49 24.16
CA ALA A 205 -20.51 -16.40 23.66
C ALA A 205 -21.42 -16.07 24.84
N ARG A 206 -22.01 -14.89 24.82
CA ARG A 206 -22.98 -14.47 25.85
C ARG A 206 -23.97 -15.62 26.00
N PRO A 207 -24.16 -16.21 27.19
CA PRO A 207 -25.12 -17.27 27.34
C PRO A 207 -26.47 -16.78 26.82
N LYS A 208 -27.06 -17.47 25.85
CA LYS A 208 -28.45 -17.18 25.44
C LYS A 208 -29.29 -17.25 26.69
N ALA A 209 -29.91 -16.13 27.06
CA ALA A 209 -30.91 -16.09 28.12
C ALA A 209 -31.91 -17.20 27.85
N SER A 210 -31.98 -18.17 28.77
CA SER A 210 -32.98 -19.23 28.71
C SER A 210 -34.35 -18.57 28.78
N SER A 211 -35.18 -18.78 27.74
CA SER A 211 -36.58 -18.40 27.76
C SER A 211 -37.26 -19.07 28.97
N PRO A 212 -38.11 -18.35 29.72
CA PRO A 212 -38.83 -18.95 30.83
C PRO A 212 -39.75 -20.05 30.29
N ARG A 213 -39.68 -21.23 30.92
CA ARG A 213 -40.61 -22.35 30.65
C ARG A 213 -42.03 -21.89 30.95
N PRO A 214 -43.03 -22.22 30.09
CA PRO A 214 -44.42 -22.00 30.43
C PRO A 214 -44.80 -22.89 31.62
N VAL A 215 -45.35 -22.27 32.64
CA VAL A 215 -45.93 -22.97 33.79
C VAL A 215 -47.24 -23.59 33.34
N SER A 216 -47.33 -24.93 33.28
CA SER A 216 -48.57 -25.66 33.06
C SER A 216 -49.36 -25.64 34.38
N GLY A 217 -50.33 -24.71 34.51
CA GLY A 217 -51.33 -24.74 35.56
C GLY A 217 -52.48 -25.67 35.13
N SER A 218 -52.59 -26.80 35.81
CA SER A 218 -53.75 -27.63 35.72
C SER A 218 -54.87 -26.97 36.53
N TYR A 219 -55.90 -26.48 35.85
CA TYR A 219 -57.21 -26.15 36.51
C TYR A 219 -58.02 -27.40 36.65
N ASP A 220 -58.21 -27.76 37.90
CA ASP A 220 -59.18 -28.82 38.29
C ASP A 220 -60.58 -28.18 38.44
N ALA A 221 -61.50 -28.54 37.58
CA ALA A 221 -62.87 -28.07 37.60
C ALA A 221 -63.70 -29.12 38.36
N THR A 222 -63.90 -28.88 39.62
CA THR A 222 -64.98 -29.57 40.38
C THR A 222 -66.18 -28.67 40.41
N GLU A 223 -67.27 -29.12 39.77
CA GLU A 223 -68.62 -28.57 39.94
C GLU A 223 -69.21 -28.93 41.32
N PRO A 224 -70.06 -28.10 41.91
CA PRO A 224 -71.06 -28.52 42.84
C PRO A 224 -72.49 -28.35 42.27
N LYS A 225 -73.31 -29.32 42.57
CA LYS A 225 -74.76 -29.51 42.47
C LYS A 225 -75.62 -28.26 42.30
#